data_62d3045a31e19c7d0479a70513b6dd99
#
_entry.id   62d3045a31e19c7d0479a70513b6dd99
#
_cell.length_a   1.000
_cell.length_b   1.000
_cell.length_c   1.000
_cell.angle_alpha   90.00
_cell.angle_beta   90.00
_cell.angle_gamma   90.00
#
_symmetry.space_group_name_H-M   'P 1'
#
loop_
_entity.id
_entity.type
_entity.pdbx_description
1 polymer ?
#
loop_
_entity_poly.entity_id
_entity_poly.type
_entity_poly.pdbx_seq_one_letter_code
_entity_poly.pdbx_strand_id
1 'polypeptide(L)'
;VREVFIRLYEKDLIYRGRYIINWCPRCTTALSNEEVEDRDQAGKLYRIRYPLVAGGSIEVATTRPETLLGDTALAVHPDDERYRSLVGSSAELPLVGRLLNVIADQYVDPEFGSGVVKITPAHDPNDFDVGERHELEVLDVMTDAGSMNDTVPKPYRGLDRFEARDRIVSDLEVGGVLVASEDHAHSLGHCYRCDTVVEPRLSLQWFVRMKPLDEPALAAFLRGDLRFHPA
;
A
#
# COMPACT_ATOMS: atom_id res chain seq x y z
N VAL A 1 32.64 6.65 3.40
CA VAL A 1 31.37 5.92 3.45
C VAL A 1 31.48 4.65 4.32
N ARG A 2 32.39 3.68 4.00
CA ARG A 2 32.51 2.38 4.70
C ARG A 2 32.71 2.53 6.21
N GLU A 3 33.63 3.39 6.65
CA GLU A 3 33.92 3.63 8.08
C GLU A 3 32.70 4.18 8.83
N VAL A 4 31.99 5.12 8.22
CA VAL A 4 30.77 5.69 8.82
C VAL A 4 29.68 4.61 8.95
N PHE A 5 29.49 3.78 7.93
CA PHE A 5 28.54 2.66 7.97
C PHE A 5 28.87 1.71 9.13
N ILE A 6 30.13 1.29 9.28
CA ILE A 6 30.57 0.37 10.35
C ILE A 6 30.30 0.99 11.71
N ARG A 7 30.68 2.25 11.94
CA ARG A 7 30.48 2.94 13.22
C ARG A 7 29.01 3.09 13.59
N LEU A 8 28.14 3.35 12.60
CA LEU A 8 26.69 3.44 12.83
C LEU A 8 26.10 2.06 13.11
N TYR A 9 26.58 1.03 12.42
CA TYR A 9 26.17 -0.36 12.66
C TYR A 9 26.56 -0.85 14.06
N GLU A 10 27.80 -0.59 14.49
CA GLU A 10 28.30 -0.93 15.83
C GLU A 10 27.55 -0.21 16.96
N LYS A 11 26.92 0.94 16.64
CA LYS A 11 26.04 1.68 17.56
C LYS A 11 24.57 1.27 17.48
N ASP A 12 24.26 0.19 16.76
CA ASP A 12 22.88 -0.26 16.51
C ASP A 12 21.98 0.82 15.86
N LEU A 13 22.59 1.74 15.11
CA LEU A 13 21.86 2.79 14.39
C LEU A 13 21.55 2.41 12.96
N ILE A 14 22.23 1.41 12.40
CA ILE A 14 21.92 0.80 11.10
C ILE A 14 21.41 -0.61 11.35
N TYR A 15 20.27 -0.93 10.71
CA TYR A 15 19.64 -2.24 10.82
C TYR A 15 19.04 -2.67 9.50
N ARG A 16 18.77 -3.98 9.36
CA ARG A 16 17.98 -4.52 8.23
C ARG A 16 16.55 -4.73 8.71
N GLY A 17 15.60 -4.26 7.91
CA GLY A 17 14.17 -4.43 8.16
C GLY A 17 13.39 -4.61 6.87
N ARG A 18 12.21 -5.18 6.99
CA ARG A 18 11.24 -5.21 5.89
C ARG A 18 10.39 -3.95 5.96
N TYR A 19 10.26 -3.28 4.84
CA TYR A 19 9.42 -2.09 4.70
C TYR A 19 8.95 -1.96 3.25
N ILE A 20 7.86 -1.21 3.06
CA ILE A 20 7.41 -0.86 1.71
C ILE A 20 8.34 0.20 1.13
N ILE A 21 8.87 -0.08 -0.04
CA ILE A 21 9.76 0.82 -0.78
C ILE A 21 9.20 1.06 -2.17
N ASN A 22 9.64 2.14 -2.81
CA ASN A 22 9.41 2.34 -4.24
C ASN A 22 10.25 1.35 -5.04
N TRP A 23 9.60 0.55 -5.86
CA TRP A 23 10.23 -0.49 -6.68
C TRP A 23 9.93 -0.26 -8.16
N CYS A 24 10.96 -0.25 -9.00
CA CYS A 24 10.77 -0.24 -10.44
C CYS A 24 10.76 -1.67 -10.98
N PRO A 25 9.62 -2.20 -11.46
CA PRO A 25 9.54 -3.58 -11.95
C PRO A 25 10.30 -3.80 -13.26
N ARG A 26 10.54 -2.75 -14.06
CA ARG A 26 11.33 -2.84 -15.29
C ARG A 26 12.83 -2.82 -15.02
N CYS A 27 13.30 -1.93 -14.15
CA CYS A 27 14.71 -1.84 -13.77
C CYS A 27 15.09 -2.89 -12.70
N THR A 28 14.08 -3.54 -12.06
CA THR A 28 14.24 -4.49 -10.95
C THR A 28 15.13 -3.94 -9.84
N THR A 29 14.81 -2.71 -9.41
CA THR A 29 15.59 -1.99 -8.40
C THR A 29 14.70 -1.13 -7.51
N ALA A 30 15.16 -0.93 -6.26
CA ALA A 30 14.60 0.07 -5.35
C ALA A 30 14.90 1.48 -5.86
N LEU A 31 14.00 2.41 -5.57
CA LEU A 31 14.13 3.83 -5.84
C LEU A 31 13.96 4.63 -4.55
N SER A 32 14.74 5.70 -4.40
CA SER A 32 14.47 6.73 -3.39
C SER A 32 13.26 7.57 -3.81
N ASN A 33 12.73 8.39 -2.90
CA ASN A 33 11.60 9.27 -3.22
C ASN A 33 11.97 10.29 -4.30
N GLU A 34 13.23 10.77 -4.31
CA GLU A 34 13.74 11.71 -5.31
C GLU A 34 13.92 11.11 -6.71
N GLU A 35 13.93 9.77 -6.81
CA GLU A 35 14.01 9.03 -8.07
C GLU A 35 12.64 8.65 -8.64
N VAL A 36 11.57 9.08 -7.98
CA VAL A 36 10.18 8.89 -8.42
C VAL A 36 9.62 10.23 -8.88
N GLU A 37 9.12 10.27 -10.10
CA GLU A 37 8.46 11.44 -10.68
C GLU A 37 6.95 11.23 -10.67
N ASP A 38 6.25 12.03 -9.87
CA ASP A 38 4.80 11.96 -9.81
C ASP A 38 4.17 12.63 -11.03
N ARG A 39 3.20 11.95 -11.65
CA ARG A 39 2.48 12.45 -12.83
C ARG A 39 0.99 12.19 -12.71
N ASP A 40 0.20 13.22 -12.96
CA ASP A 40 -1.24 13.09 -13.02
C ASP A 40 -1.66 12.31 -14.26
N GLN A 41 -2.44 11.27 -14.05
CA GLN A 41 -2.97 10.41 -15.10
C GLN A 41 -4.48 10.22 -14.97
N ALA A 42 -5.14 10.12 -16.11
CA ALA A 42 -6.51 9.65 -16.15
C ALA A 42 -6.54 8.16 -15.77
N GLY A 43 -7.31 7.84 -14.77
CA GLY A 43 -7.51 6.48 -14.29
C GLY A 43 -8.96 6.23 -13.95
N LYS A 44 -9.22 5.19 -13.22
CA LYS A 44 -10.57 4.82 -12.78
C LYS A 44 -10.60 4.50 -11.30
N LEU A 45 -11.71 4.86 -10.66
CA LEU A 45 -12.08 4.41 -9.32
C LEU A 45 -13.13 3.33 -9.46
N TYR A 46 -12.84 2.15 -8.94
CA TYR A 46 -13.72 0.99 -8.99
C TYR A 46 -14.40 0.83 -7.64
N ARG A 47 -15.73 0.74 -7.65
CA ARG A 47 -16.55 0.45 -6.47
C ARG A 47 -16.92 -1.01 -6.49
N ILE A 48 -16.49 -1.75 -5.46
CA ILE A 48 -16.56 -3.20 -5.39
C ILE A 48 -17.32 -3.59 -4.13
N ARG A 49 -18.25 -4.52 -4.27
CA ARG A 49 -19.06 -5.04 -3.16
C ARG A 49 -18.40 -6.28 -2.57
N TYR A 50 -18.18 -6.27 -1.27
CA TYR A 50 -17.70 -7.41 -0.48
C TYR A 50 -18.88 -7.96 0.32
N PRO A 51 -19.32 -9.22 0.06
CA PRO A 51 -20.40 -9.84 0.82
C PRO A 51 -20.01 -10.01 2.29
N LEU A 52 -20.92 -9.68 3.20
CA LEU A 52 -20.74 -9.93 4.64
C LEU A 52 -21.23 -11.34 5.00
N VAL A 53 -20.49 -12.05 5.83
CA VAL A 53 -20.86 -13.41 6.28
C VAL A 53 -22.21 -13.42 7.01
N ALA A 54 -22.52 -12.35 7.75
CA ALA A 54 -23.80 -12.19 8.46
C ALA A 54 -24.97 -11.76 7.54
N GLY A 55 -24.72 -11.61 6.25
CA GLY A 55 -25.68 -11.10 5.26
C GLY A 55 -25.51 -9.62 4.97
N GLY A 56 -25.94 -9.21 3.76
CA GLY A 56 -25.67 -7.87 3.24
C GLY A 56 -24.27 -7.75 2.62
N SER A 57 -23.76 -6.53 2.49
CA SER A 57 -22.46 -6.28 1.89
C SER A 57 -21.89 -4.94 2.36
N ILE A 58 -20.58 -4.79 2.21
CA ILE A 58 -19.84 -3.54 2.41
C ILE A 58 -19.18 -3.17 1.07
N GLU A 59 -19.12 -1.88 0.76
CA GLU A 59 -18.60 -1.38 -0.52
C GLU A 59 -17.24 -0.72 -0.31
N VAL A 60 -16.28 -1.05 -1.17
CA VAL A 60 -14.91 -0.52 -1.19
C VAL A 60 -14.69 0.26 -2.48
N ALA A 61 -13.99 1.38 -2.42
CA ALA A 61 -13.51 2.12 -3.57
C ALA A 61 -11.99 1.97 -3.72
N THR A 62 -11.52 1.61 -4.91
CA THR A 62 -10.07 1.43 -5.19
C THR A 62 -9.71 1.83 -6.60
N THR A 63 -8.50 2.38 -6.77
CA THR A 63 -7.88 2.61 -8.08
C THR A 63 -7.01 1.43 -8.54
N ARG A 64 -6.75 0.46 -7.62
CA ARG A 64 -5.85 -0.67 -7.84
C ARG A 64 -6.51 -2.03 -7.60
N PRO A 65 -7.49 -2.44 -8.46
CA PRO A 65 -8.17 -3.73 -8.28
C PRO A 65 -7.23 -4.94 -8.40
N GLU A 66 -6.07 -4.82 -9.08
CA GLU A 66 -5.07 -5.91 -9.18
C GLU A 66 -4.50 -6.33 -7.83
N THR A 67 -4.43 -5.42 -6.84
CA THR A 67 -3.93 -5.75 -5.50
C THR A 67 -4.98 -6.37 -4.59
N LEU A 68 -6.27 -6.33 -4.98
CA LEU A 68 -7.40 -6.90 -4.22
C LEU A 68 -7.15 -8.34 -3.79
N LEU A 69 -6.48 -9.14 -4.64
CA LEU A 69 -6.20 -10.54 -4.34
C LEU A 69 -5.31 -10.74 -3.07
N GLY A 70 -4.62 -9.69 -2.64
CA GLY A 70 -3.80 -9.63 -1.44
C GLY A 70 -4.45 -8.94 -0.24
N ASP A 71 -5.72 -8.57 -0.30
CA ASP A 71 -6.40 -7.91 0.81
C ASP A 71 -6.44 -8.82 2.05
N THR A 72 -6.19 -8.23 3.22
CA THR A 72 -6.17 -8.95 4.51
C THR A 72 -7.16 -8.40 5.52
N ALA A 73 -7.67 -7.19 5.32
CA ALA A 73 -8.75 -6.59 6.11
C ALA A 73 -9.52 -5.55 5.30
N LEU A 74 -10.67 -5.13 5.83
CA LEU A 74 -11.38 -3.92 5.45
C LEU A 74 -11.33 -2.95 6.63
N ALA A 75 -10.94 -1.68 6.41
CA ALA A 75 -10.88 -0.67 7.44
C ALA A 75 -11.98 0.36 7.27
N VAL A 76 -12.54 0.83 8.39
CA VAL A 76 -13.52 1.90 8.48
C VAL A 76 -13.07 2.91 9.54
N HIS A 77 -13.51 4.16 9.46
CA HIS A 77 -13.20 5.11 10.51
C HIS A 77 -13.98 4.78 11.80
N PRO A 78 -13.35 4.83 13.00
CA PRO A 78 -14.00 4.44 14.26
C PRO A 78 -15.24 5.28 14.61
N ASP A 79 -15.28 6.52 14.14
CA ASP A 79 -16.38 7.46 14.38
C ASP A 79 -17.43 7.46 13.26
N ASP A 80 -17.27 6.61 12.21
CA ASP A 80 -18.26 6.52 11.15
C ASP A 80 -19.46 5.66 11.58
N GLU A 81 -20.55 6.31 11.89
CA GLU A 81 -21.80 5.69 12.33
C GLU A 81 -22.35 4.67 11.31
N ARG A 82 -22.06 4.84 10.00
CA ARG A 82 -22.55 3.93 8.94
C ARG A 82 -22.01 2.51 9.11
N TYR A 83 -20.80 2.37 9.63
CA TYR A 83 -20.06 1.11 9.68
C TYR A 83 -19.71 0.64 11.08
N ARG A 84 -19.99 1.43 12.12
CA ARG A 84 -19.68 1.09 13.53
C ARG A 84 -20.16 -0.31 13.92
N SER A 85 -21.37 -0.70 13.50
CA SER A 85 -21.93 -2.03 13.81
C SER A 85 -21.28 -3.18 13.05
N LEU A 86 -20.48 -2.89 12.02
CA LEU A 86 -19.78 -3.89 11.21
C LEU A 86 -18.37 -4.19 11.72
N VAL A 87 -17.81 -3.35 12.60
CA VAL A 87 -16.48 -3.58 13.19
C VAL A 87 -16.48 -4.91 13.94
N GLY A 88 -15.50 -5.77 13.64
CA GLY A 88 -15.39 -7.13 14.15
C GLY A 88 -16.18 -8.17 13.36
N SER A 89 -16.99 -7.77 12.36
CA SER A 89 -17.62 -8.71 11.43
C SER A 89 -16.63 -9.18 10.36
N SER A 90 -17.05 -10.18 9.57
CA SER A 90 -16.25 -10.72 8.46
C SER A 90 -16.95 -10.51 7.12
N ALA A 91 -16.15 -10.11 6.11
CA ALA A 91 -16.55 -10.03 4.71
C ALA A 91 -15.79 -11.08 3.88
N GLU A 92 -16.39 -11.54 2.79
CA GLU A 92 -15.74 -12.44 1.85
C GLU A 92 -15.02 -11.63 0.76
N LEU A 93 -13.74 -11.92 0.56
CA LEU A 93 -12.95 -11.33 -0.52
C LEU A 93 -13.43 -11.87 -1.87
N PRO A 94 -13.96 -11.03 -2.76
CA PRO A 94 -14.41 -11.47 -4.09
C PRO A 94 -13.28 -12.18 -4.88
N LEU A 95 -13.63 -13.14 -5.73
CA LEU A 95 -12.73 -13.94 -6.58
C LEU A 95 -11.76 -14.88 -5.82
N VAL A 96 -11.61 -14.74 -4.52
CA VAL A 96 -10.68 -15.52 -3.68
C VAL A 96 -11.40 -16.38 -2.64
N GLY A 97 -12.48 -15.86 -2.05
CA GLY A 97 -13.25 -16.54 -0.99
C GLY A 97 -12.62 -16.47 0.40
N ARG A 98 -11.50 -15.73 0.57
CA ARG A 98 -10.89 -15.49 1.89
C ARG A 98 -11.77 -14.58 2.73
N LEU A 99 -11.85 -14.87 4.02
CA LEU A 99 -12.55 -14.02 4.97
C LEU A 99 -11.63 -12.89 5.45
N LEU A 100 -12.14 -11.67 5.40
CA LEU A 100 -11.50 -10.45 5.85
C LEU A 100 -12.24 -9.90 7.06
N ASN A 101 -11.52 -9.49 8.09
CA ASN A 101 -12.12 -8.79 9.21
C ASN A 101 -12.36 -7.32 8.87
N VAL A 102 -13.50 -6.78 9.32
CA VAL A 102 -13.75 -5.33 9.32
C VAL A 102 -13.13 -4.75 10.58
N ILE A 103 -12.13 -3.89 10.42
CA ILE A 103 -11.40 -3.24 11.51
C ILE A 103 -11.71 -1.75 11.58
N ALA A 104 -11.47 -1.11 12.71
CA ALA A 104 -11.59 0.34 12.88
C ALA A 104 -10.20 0.97 12.93
N ASP A 105 -9.90 1.93 12.05
CA ASP A 105 -8.62 2.66 12.05
C ASP A 105 -8.83 4.13 11.70
N GLN A 106 -8.15 5.04 12.41
CA GLN A 106 -8.22 6.49 12.19
C GLN A 106 -7.59 6.94 10.86
N TYR A 107 -6.85 6.08 10.19
CA TYR A 107 -6.31 6.33 8.86
C TYR A 107 -7.40 6.55 7.80
N VAL A 108 -8.56 5.92 7.98
CA VAL A 108 -9.66 5.98 6.99
C VAL A 108 -10.30 7.36 6.97
N ASP A 109 -10.37 7.96 5.78
CA ASP A 109 -11.17 9.16 5.55
C ASP A 109 -12.62 8.73 5.24
N PRO A 110 -13.61 9.05 6.12
CA PRO A 110 -14.99 8.67 5.92
C PRO A 110 -15.67 9.38 4.73
N GLU A 111 -15.11 10.50 4.26
CA GLU A 111 -15.64 11.27 3.15
C GLU A 111 -15.08 10.82 1.78
N PHE A 112 -14.01 10.01 1.78
CA PHE A 112 -13.42 9.54 0.53
C PHE A 112 -14.08 8.23 0.05
N GLY A 113 -14.52 8.19 -1.21
CA GLY A 113 -15.10 7.01 -1.85
C GLY A 113 -16.34 6.50 -1.12
N SER A 114 -16.27 5.29 -0.57
CA SER A 114 -17.31 4.69 0.26
C SER A 114 -17.14 4.96 1.76
N GLY A 115 -15.99 5.49 2.19
CA GLY A 115 -15.58 5.53 3.60
C GLY A 115 -15.05 4.19 4.11
N VAL A 116 -14.80 3.23 3.21
CA VAL A 116 -14.22 1.91 3.52
C VAL A 116 -12.98 1.71 2.66
N VAL A 117 -11.88 1.32 3.30
CA VAL A 117 -10.60 1.05 2.64
C VAL A 117 -10.28 -0.44 2.74
N LYS A 118 -9.92 -1.05 1.60
CA LYS A 118 -9.31 -2.37 1.60
C LYS A 118 -7.87 -2.25 2.08
N ILE A 119 -7.40 -3.18 2.90
CA ILE A 119 -6.05 -3.15 3.45
C ILE A 119 -5.22 -4.26 2.79
N THR A 120 -4.20 -3.83 2.04
CA THR A 120 -3.26 -4.70 1.32
C THR A 120 -1.82 -4.37 1.75
N PRO A 121 -1.35 -4.85 2.89
CA PRO A 121 -0.09 -4.40 3.52
C PRO A 121 1.16 -4.59 2.67
N ALA A 122 1.16 -5.51 1.70
CA ALA A 122 2.30 -5.74 0.82
C ALA A 122 2.44 -4.74 -0.33
N HIS A 123 1.39 -3.93 -0.62
CA HIS A 123 1.28 -3.16 -1.86
C HIS A 123 0.93 -1.67 -1.67
N ASP A 124 0.86 -1.21 -0.44
CA ASP A 124 0.65 0.20 -0.09
C ASP A 124 1.34 0.53 1.24
N PRO A 125 2.10 1.64 1.33
CA PRO A 125 2.81 1.99 2.57
C PRO A 125 1.86 2.34 3.73
N ASN A 126 0.72 2.95 3.47
CA ASN A 126 -0.24 3.26 4.53
C ASN A 126 -0.95 1.99 5.00
N ASP A 127 -1.30 1.10 4.07
CA ASP A 127 -1.88 -0.21 4.40
C ASP A 127 -0.89 -1.09 5.19
N PHE A 128 0.42 -0.94 4.92
CA PHE A 128 1.47 -1.60 5.69
C PHE A 128 1.46 -1.13 7.15
N ASP A 129 1.40 0.20 7.38
CA ASP A 129 1.34 0.76 8.73
C ASP A 129 0.04 0.36 9.47
N VAL A 130 -1.10 0.29 8.77
CA VAL A 130 -2.36 -0.27 9.32
C VAL A 130 -2.15 -1.75 9.65
N GLY A 131 -1.54 -2.51 8.74
CA GLY A 131 -1.23 -3.92 8.92
C GLY A 131 -0.39 -4.20 10.17
N GLU A 132 0.66 -3.39 10.41
CA GLU A 132 1.50 -3.46 11.60
C GLU A 132 0.69 -3.19 12.89
N ARG A 133 -0.18 -2.15 12.88
CA ARG A 133 -0.99 -1.80 14.06
C ARG A 133 -2.03 -2.88 14.44
N HIS A 134 -2.56 -3.56 13.43
CA HIS A 134 -3.62 -4.57 13.59
C HIS A 134 -3.11 -6.02 13.46
N GLU A 135 -1.79 -6.22 13.40
CA GLU A 135 -1.14 -7.54 13.27
C GLU A 135 -1.69 -8.36 12.09
N LEU A 136 -1.95 -7.69 10.95
CA LEU A 136 -2.51 -8.31 9.76
C LEU A 136 -1.46 -9.14 9.00
N GLU A 137 -1.93 -10.17 8.30
CA GLU A 137 -1.09 -10.93 7.40
C GLU A 137 -0.61 -10.05 6.22
N VAL A 138 0.64 -10.21 5.80
CA VAL A 138 1.24 -9.49 4.67
C VAL A 138 1.34 -10.44 3.48
N LEU A 139 0.45 -10.27 2.50
CA LEU A 139 0.33 -11.13 1.32
C LEU A 139 0.84 -10.40 0.07
N ASP A 140 2.05 -10.71 -0.36
CA ASP A 140 2.61 -10.23 -1.62
C ASP A 140 2.00 -11.03 -2.78
N VAL A 141 1.33 -10.34 -3.71
CA VAL A 141 0.68 -10.95 -4.88
C VAL A 141 1.42 -10.71 -6.19
N MET A 142 2.58 -10.03 -6.15
CA MET A 142 3.37 -9.69 -7.34
C MET A 142 4.80 -10.22 -7.25
N THR A 143 5.39 -10.45 -8.41
CA THR A 143 6.83 -10.73 -8.59
C THR A 143 7.64 -9.44 -8.67
N ASP A 144 8.97 -9.54 -8.66
CA ASP A 144 9.89 -8.40 -8.88
C ASP A 144 9.67 -7.70 -10.22
N ALA A 145 9.17 -8.42 -11.22
CA ALA A 145 8.87 -7.89 -12.55
C ALA A 145 7.46 -7.25 -12.66
N GLY A 146 6.68 -7.20 -11.57
CA GLY A 146 5.33 -6.65 -11.57
C GLY A 146 4.28 -7.56 -12.21
N SER A 147 4.57 -8.84 -12.35
CA SER A 147 3.57 -9.84 -12.76
C SER A 147 2.96 -10.50 -11.53
N MET A 148 1.72 -10.99 -11.66
CA MET A 148 1.04 -11.70 -10.59
C MET A 148 1.78 -13.01 -10.26
N ASN A 149 2.01 -13.28 -8.99
CA ASN A 149 2.77 -14.45 -8.54
C ASN A 149 1.88 -15.70 -8.29
N ASP A 150 2.45 -16.77 -7.74
CA ASP A 150 1.74 -18.04 -7.52
C ASP A 150 0.79 -18.04 -6.31
N THR A 151 0.76 -16.97 -5.49
CA THR A 151 -0.16 -16.87 -4.35
C THR A 151 -1.59 -16.55 -4.77
N VAL A 152 -1.75 -15.93 -5.96
CA VAL A 152 -3.06 -15.58 -6.50
C VAL A 152 -3.76 -16.79 -7.15
N PRO A 153 -5.10 -16.72 -7.35
CA PRO A 153 -5.84 -17.76 -8.08
C PRO A 153 -5.27 -17.99 -9.49
N LYS A 154 -5.30 -19.24 -9.95
CA LYS A 154 -4.71 -19.69 -11.23
C LYS A 154 -5.01 -18.81 -12.44
N PRO A 155 -6.25 -18.28 -12.65
CA PRO A 155 -6.54 -17.45 -13.82
C PRO A 155 -5.71 -16.17 -13.94
N TYR A 156 -5.11 -15.70 -12.85
CA TYR A 156 -4.37 -14.43 -12.81
C TYR A 156 -2.85 -14.60 -12.78
N ARG A 157 -2.34 -15.83 -12.51
CA ARG A 157 -0.91 -16.11 -12.36
C ARG A 157 -0.13 -15.78 -13.62
N GLY A 158 0.99 -15.08 -13.46
CA GLY A 158 1.90 -14.72 -14.54
C GLY A 158 1.42 -13.56 -15.43
N LEU A 159 0.19 -13.06 -15.27
CA LEU A 159 -0.27 -11.89 -15.98
C LEU A 159 0.52 -10.66 -15.51
N ASP A 160 0.83 -9.73 -16.43
CA ASP A 160 1.25 -8.38 -16.06
C ASP A 160 0.18 -7.72 -15.18
N ARG A 161 0.59 -6.88 -14.24
CA ARG A 161 -0.32 -6.23 -13.27
C ARG A 161 -1.47 -5.46 -13.93
N PHE A 162 -1.26 -4.85 -15.10
CA PHE A 162 -2.31 -4.11 -15.81
C PHE A 162 -3.24 -5.07 -16.56
N GLU A 163 -2.72 -6.14 -17.15
CA GLU A 163 -3.54 -7.22 -17.74
C GLU A 163 -4.36 -7.92 -16.65
N ALA A 164 -3.77 -8.15 -15.48
CA ALA A 164 -4.46 -8.70 -14.32
C ALA A 164 -5.58 -7.77 -13.84
N ARG A 165 -5.34 -6.44 -13.81
CA ARG A 165 -6.36 -5.43 -13.46
C ARG A 165 -7.58 -5.56 -14.38
N ASP A 166 -7.35 -5.55 -15.69
CA ASP A 166 -8.45 -5.64 -16.68
C ASP A 166 -9.22 -6.95 -16.54
N ARG A 167 -8.51 -8.05 -16.32
CA ARG A 167 -9.13 -9.36 -16.11
C ARG A 167 -9.93 -9.43 -14.81
N ILE A 168 -9.38 -8.93 -13.70
CA ILE A 168 -10.05 -8.88 -12.40
C ILE A 168 -11.32 -8.03 -12.48
N VAL A 169 -11.25 -6.85 -13.12
CA VAL A 169 -12.42 -5.98 -13.30
C VAL A 169 -13.51 -6.70 -14.09
N SER A 170 -13.15 -7.38 -15.18
CA SER A 170 -14.11 -8.17 -15.96
C SER A 170 -14.74 -9.31 -15.15
N ASP A 171 -13.94 -10.02 -14.35
CA ASP A 171 -14.44 -11.14 -13.54
C ASP A 171 -15.33 -10.65 -12.37
N LEU A 172 -15.03 -9.46 -11.78
CA LEU A 172 -15.88 -8.80 -10.78
C LEU A 172 -17.23 -8.34 -11.39
N GLU A 173 -17.22 -7.87 -12.63
CA GLU A 173 -18.43 -7.49 -13.37
C GLU A 173 -19.30 -8.72 -13.64
N VAL A 174 -18.73 -9.80 -14.16
CA VAL A 174 -19.41 -11.08 -14.40
C VAL A 174 -19.97 -11.66 -13.09
N GLY A 175 -19.21 -11.53 -11.99
CA GLY A 175 -19.65 -11.96 -10.65
C GLY A 175 -20.72 -11.05 -10.01
N GLY A 176 -21.09 -9.93 -10.67
CA GLY A 176 -22.10 -8.99 -10.17
C GLY A 176 -21.70 -8.23 -8.90
N VAL A 177 -20.39 -8.17 -8.60
CA VAL A 177 -19.86 -7.47 -7.41
C VAL A 177 -19.19 -6.13 -7.76
N LEU A 178 -18.91 -5.85 -9.03
CA LEU A 178 -18.53 -4.52 -9.50
C LEU A 178 -19.77 -3.62 -9.49
N VAL A 179 -19.77 -2.58 -8.65
CA VAL A 179 -20.90 -1.66 -8.49
C VAL A 179 -20.82 -0.52 -9.50
N ALA A 180 -19.64 0.07 -9.65
CA ALA A 180 -19.38 1.16 -10.57
C ALA A 180 -17.91 1.22 -10.97
N SER A 181 -17.66 1.87 -12.11
CA SER A 181 -16.34 2.27 -12.59
C SER A 181 -16.43 3.72 -13.06
N GLU A 182 -15.76 4.62 -12.35
CA GLU A 182 -15.85 6.07 -12.54
C GLU A 182 -14.50 6.61 -12.97
N ASP A 183 -14.49 7.62 -13.86
CA ASP A 183 -13.24 8.29 -14.22
C ASP A 183 -12.69 9.04 -13.00
N HIS A 184 -11.42 8.79 -12.70
CA HIS A 184 -10.74 9.35 -11.54
C HIS A 184 -9.30 9.69 -11.88
N ALA A 185 -8.99 10.98 -11.94
CA ALA A 185 -7.62 11.43 -12.12
C ALA A 185 -6.85 11.28 -10.79
N HIS A 186 -5.68 10.66 -10.85
CA HIS A 186 -4.81 10.51 -9.68
C HIS A 186 -3.35 10.55 -10.10
N SER A 187 -2.49 10.88 -9.15
CA SER A 187 -1.06 10.92 -9.39
C SER A 187 -0.44 9.54 -9.26
N LEU A 188 0.43 9.17 -10.22
CA LEU A 188 1.20 7.93 -10.22
C LEU A 188 2.69 8.24 -10.26
N GLY A 189 3.44 7.58 -9.39
CA GLY A 189 4.90 7.66 -9.40
C GLY A 189 5.49 6.90 -10.59
N HIS A 190 6.43 7.54 -11.28
CA HIS A 190 7.17 6.98 -12.41
C HIS A 190 8.67 6.89 -12.10
N CYS A 191 9.29 5.82 -12.56
CA CYS A 191 10.74 5.67 -12.48
C CYS A 191 11.45 6.69 -13.37
N TYR A 192 12.30 7.55 -12.80
CA TYR A 192 13.03 8.59 -13.54
C TYR A 192 13.94 8.06 -14.67
N ARG A 193 14.33 6.75 -14.61
CA ARG A 193 15.22 6.13 -15.61
C ARG A 193 14.47 5.56 -16.82
N CYS A 194 13.32 4.97 -16.61
CA CYS A 194 12.67 4.16 -17.65
C CYS A 194 11.17 4.46 -17.83
N ASP A 195 10.66 5.44 -17.09
CA ASP A 195 9.28 5.92 -17.18
C ASP A 195 8.20 4.87 -16.83
N THR A 196 8.58 3.76 -16.23
CA THR A 196 7.63 2.73 -15.80
C THR A 196 6.98 3.15 -14.48
N VAL A 197 5.67 2.94 -14.35
CA VAL A 197 4.94 3.16 -13.10
C VAL A 197 5.57 2.32 -11.98
N VAL A 198 5.88 2.98 -10.88
CA VAL A 198 6.51 2.39 -9.69
C VAL A 198 5.51 1.54 -8.93
N GLU A 199 5.96 0.45 -8.33
CA GLU A 199 5.18 -0.38 -7.42
C GLU A 199 5.67 -0.20 -5.98
N PRO A 200 4.78 0.15 -5.03
CA PRO A 200 5.07 -0.03 -3.62
C PRO A 200 5.26 -1.53 -3.34
N ARG A 201 6.41 -1.89 -2.77
CA ARG A 201 6.77 -3.29 -2.56
C ARG A 201 7.48 -3.53 -1.25
N LEU A 202 7.11 -4.61 -0.56
CA LEU A 202 7.79 -5.05 0.64
C LEU A 202 9.17 -5.61 0.29
N SER A 203 10.20 -5.03 0.87
CA SER A 203 11.59 -5.45 0.63
C SER A 203 12.43 -5.39 1.89
N LEU A 204 13.42 -6.29 1.96
CA LEU A 204 14.41 -6.28 3.05
C LEU A 204 15.53 -5.29 2.72
N GLN A 205 15.54 -4.16 3.38
CA GLN A 205 16.46 -3.07 3.13
C GLN A 205 17.27 -2.68 4.36
N TRP A 206 18.29 -1.85 4.17
CA TRP A 206 19.05 -1.21 5.22
C TRP A 206 18.40 0.11 5.60
N PHE A 207 18.19 0.31 6.90
CA PHE A 207 17.62 1.52 7.47
C PHE A 207 18.54 2.12 8.52
N VAL A 208 18.38 3.43 8.73
CA VAL A 208 19.07 4.17 9.79
C VAL A 208 18.04 4.67 10.79
N ARG A 209 18.29 4.45 12.08
CA ARG A 209 17.50 5.06 13.15
C ARG A 209 17.85 6.55 13.21
N MET A 210 17.05 7.38 12.52
CA MET A 210 17.35 8.81 12.36
C MET A 210 17.18 9.59 13.66
N LYS A 211 16.15 9.31 14.45
CA LYS A 211 15.81 10.05 15.66
C LYS A 211 16.98 10.27 16.65
N PRO A 212 17.83 9.28 16.98
CA PRO A 212 19.01 9.50 17.81
C PRO A 212 20.12 10.34 17.17
N LEU A 213 20.06 10.54 15.84
CA LEU A 213 21.03 11.33 15.07
C LEU A 213 20.57 12.78 14.85
N ASP A 214 19.28 12.98 14.58
CA ASP A 214 18.73 14.29 14.28
C ASP A 214 18.47 15.14 15.54
N GLU A 215 18.04 14.54 16.64
CA GLU A 215 17.81 15.25 17.91
C GLU A 215 19.02 16.06 18.38
N PRO A 216 20.26 15.51 18.46
CA PRO A 216 21.44 16.28 18.82
C PRO A 216 21.80 17.38 17.81
N ALA A 217 21.59 17.12 16.51
CA ALA A 217 21.85 18.08 15.45
C ALA A 217 20.89 19.28 15.52
N LEU A 218 19.59 19.01 15.70
CA LEU A 218 18.58 20.05 15.90
C LEU A 218 18.86 20.85 17.17
N ALA A 219 19.22 20.19 18.27
CA ALA A 219 19.57 20.86 19.52
C ALA A 219 20.79 21.79 19.35
N ALA A 220 21.82 21.38 18.59
CA ALA A 220 22.98 22.22 18.29
C ALA A 220 22.58 23.45 17.47
N PHE A 221 21.69 23.29 16.49
CA PHE A 221 21.15 24.41 15.71
C PHE A 221 20.37 25.40 16.60
N LEU A 222 19.46 24.90 17.44
CA LEU A 222 18.65 25.73 18.33
C LEU A 222 19.47 26.48 19.37
N ARG A 223 20.62 25.93 19.81
CA ARG A 223 21.57 26.63 20.68
C ARG A 223 22.47 27.65 19.98
N GLY A 224 22.42 27.67 18.61
CA GLY A 224 23.26 28.54 17.79
C GLY A 224 24.71 28.02 17.59
N ASP A 225 25.00 26.77 17.95
CA ASP A 225 26.28 26.11 17.70
C ASP A 225 26.48 25.83 16.20
N LEU A 226 25.39 25.68 15.46
CA LEU A 226 25.33 25.47 14.01
C LEU A 226 24.61 26.64 13.33
N ARG A 227 25.18 27.18 12.27
CA ARG A 227 24.56 28.27 11.47
C ARG A 227 24.57 27.93 10.00
N PHE A 228 23.48 28.27 9.31
CA PHE A 228 23.40 28.17 7.86
C PHE A 228 23.79 29.49 7.20
N HIS A 229 24.48 29.42 6.04
CA HIS A 229 24.84 30.56 5.21
C HIS A 229 24.46 30.28 3.76
N PRO A 230 23.80 31.24 3.07
CA PRO A 230 23.24 32.49 3.61
C PRO A 230 22.10 32.22 4.59
N ALA A 231 21.85 33.20 5.48
CA ALA A 231 20.78 33.11 6.50
C ALA A 231 19.42 33.42 5.87
#